data_f46a9573e6d2240f90262e62b15cff65
#
_entry.id   f46a9573e6d2240f90262e62b15cff65
#
_cell.length_a   1.000
_cell.length_b   1.000
_cell.length_c   1.000
_cell.angle_alpha   90.00
_cell.angle_beta   90.00
_cell.angle_gamma   90.00
#
_symmetry.space_group_name_H-M   'P 1'
#
loop_
_entity.id
_entity.type
_entity.pdbx_description
1 polymer ?
#
loop_
_entity_poly.entity_id
_entity_poly.type
_entity_poly.pdbx_seq_one_letter_code
_entity_poly.pdbx_strand_id
1 'polypeptide(L)'
;CPYAVVGEATEAQHLEVTDRQFSNEPVDLPMSVLFGKPPKMHRQVSRALPVSDGFDASAVSLPESVERVLTFPAVASKSFLITIGDRSVTGMVSRDQMVGPWQVPVADCAVTTVSLDTHLGEAMAMGERTPLALLDGPASGRMAVAEAITNILAAPIESLSDIKLSANWMCAAGFEGDDAILYDTVAAVGRDFCPALGITIPVGKDSMSMRTVWQEEGEDRAVTAPVSLIVSAFAPVSYTHLRAHETATY
;
A
#
# COMPACT_ATOMS: atom_id res chain seq x y z
N CYS A 1 22.10 -7.14 26.04
CA CYS A 1 22.52 -6.83 24.67
C CYS A 1 23.66 -5.83 24.67
N PRO A 2 24.68 -5.95 23.81
CA PRO A 2 25.69 -4.92 23.67
C PRO A 2 25.06 -3.59 23.23
N TYR A 3 25.52 -2.49 23.79
CA TYR A 3 25.09 -1.14 23.42
C TYR A 3 26.27 -0.17 23.51
N ALA A 4 26.13 0.97 22.84
CA ALA A 4 27.07 2.07 22.92
C ALA A 4 26.31 3.40 23.07
N VAL A 5 26.83 4.30 23.87
CA VAL A 5 26.37 5.67 23.92
C VAL A 5 27.02 6.44 22.77
N VAL A 6 26.23 6.89 21.83
CA VAL A 6 26.69 7.56 20.59
C VAL A 6 26.47 9.07 20.60
N GLY A 7 25.81 9.60 21.61
CA GLY A 7 25.55 11.02 21.74
C GLY A 7 24.75 11.37 22.96
N GLU A 8 24.54 12.65 23.17
CA GLU A 8 23.76 13.23 24.25
C GLU A 8 22.77 14.26 23.69
N ALA A 9 21.54 14.23 24.22
CA ALA A 9 20.52 15.23 23.87
C ALA A 9 20.78 16.50 24.68
N THR A 10 20.91 17.64 24.02
CA THR A 10 21.16 18.94 24.62
C THR A 10 19.99 19.89 24.39
N GLU A 11 19.95 21.00 25.13
CA GLU A 11 18.97 22.08 24.90
C GLU A 11 19.34 22.97 23.69
N ALA A 12 20.54 22.83 23.17
CA ALA A 12 20.98 23.54 21.98
C ALA A 12 20.16 23.08 20.77
N GLN A 13 19.56 24.02 20.06
CA GLN A 13 18.85 23.74 18.80
C GLN A 13 19.86 23.53 17.66
N HIS A 14 20.76 22.56 17.82
CA HIS A 14 21.90 22.33 16.97
C HIS A 14 22.22 20.83 16.93
N LEU A 15 22.53 20.29 15.74
CA LEU A 15 23.03 18.95 15.54
C LEU A 15 24.52 19.01 15.23
N GLU A 16 25.32 18.41 16.09
CA GLU A 16 26.76 18.28 15.93
C GLU A 16 27.12 16.79 15.93
N VAL A 17 27.87 16.35 14.95
CA VAL A 17 28.47 15.01 14.88
C VAL A 17 29.97 15.14 14.74
N THR A 18 30.71 14.59 15.69
CA THR A 18 32.18 14.60 15.67
C THR A 18 32.71 13.23 15.26
N ASP A 19 33.68 13.19 14.37
CA ASP A 19 34.40 11.97 14.01
C ASP A 19 35.81 12.03 14.58
N ARG A 20 36.09 11.15 15.55
CA ARG A 20 37.39 11.08 16.22
C ARG A 20 38.47 10.44 15.34
N GLN A 21 38.10 9.59 14.38
CA GLN A 21 39.05 8.91 13.52
C GLN A 21 39.64 9.89 12.49
N PHE A 22 38.80 10.75 11.93
CA PHE A 22 39.22 11.73 10.95
C PHE A 22 39.42 13.14 11.54
N SER A 23 39.15 13.33 12.85
CA SER A 23 39.28 14.58 13.57
C SER A 23 38.54 15.72 12.86
N ASN A 24 37.31 15.46 12.45
CA ASN A 24 36.44 16.42 11.78
C ASN A 24 35.01 16.42 12.35
N GLU A 25 34.20 17.34 11.91
CA GLU A 25 32.78 17.50 12.25
C GLU A 25 31.96 17.32 10.99
N PRO A 26 31.61 16.07 10.62
CA PRO A 26 30.86 15.81 9.39
C PRO A 26 29.44 16.41 9.37
N VAL A 27 28.90 16.72 10.54
CA VAL A 27 27.62 17.45 10.66
C VAL A 27 27.77 18.51 11.74
N ASP A 28 27.56 19.75 11.38
CA ASP A 28 27.54 20.91 12.25
C ASP A 28 26.52 21.92 11.70
N LEU A 29 25.26 21.82 12.17
CA LEU A 29 24.18 22.63 11.61
C LEU A 29 23.02 22.89 12.61
N PRO A 30 22.39 24.07 12.50
CA PRO A 30 21.21 24.38 13.29
C PRO A 30 20.04 23.46 12.98
N MET A 31 19.28 23.07 14.00
CA MET A 31 18.05 22.26 13.83
C MET A 31 17.03 22.90 12.90
N SER A 32 17.04 24.23 12.76
CA SER A 32 16.18 24.96 11.80
C SER A 32 16.46 24.60 10.34
N VAL A 33 17.67 24.10 10.01
CA VAL A 33 17.99 23.61 8.68
C VAL A 33 17.33 22.25 8.43
N LEU A 34 17.28 21.40 9.45
CA LEU A 34 16.65 20.08 9.37
C LEU A 34 15.14 20.14 9.45
N PHE A 35 14.60 20.95 10.36
CA PHE A 35 13.17 21.04 10.65
C PHE A 35 12.56 22.39 10.21
N GLY A 36 13.32 23.20 9.48
CA GLY A 36 12.81 24.40 8.85
C GLY A 36 11.74 24.10 7.82
N LYS A 37 10.87 25.04 7.58
CA LYS A 37 9.86 24.88 6.52
C LYS A 37 10.55 24.87 5.17
N PRO A 38 10.44 23.79 4.38
CA PRO A 38 10.97 23.77 3.02
C PRO A 38 10.30 24.87 2.18
N PRO A 39 10.95 25.34 1.10
CA PRO A 39 10.34 26.26 0.17
C PRO A 39 8.99 25.70 -0.31
N LYS A 40 7.97 26.55 -0.36
CA LYS A 40 6.67 26.14 -0.88
C LYS A 40 6.82 25.82 -2.36
N MET A 41 6.57 24.57 -2.72
CA MET A 41 6.47 24.16 -4.11
C MET A 41 5.12 24.60 -4.66
N HIS A 42 5.12 25.29 -5.79
CA HIS A 42 3.91 25.59 -6.55
C HIS A 42 3.88 24.73 -7.81
N ARG A 43 2.83 23.94 -7.96
CA ARG A 43 2.57 23.16 -9.18
C ARG A 43 1.32 23.67 -9.84
N GLN A 44 1.42 24.01 -11.10
CA GLN A 44 0.27 24.35 -11.94
C GLN A 44 -0.07 23.12 -12.79
N VAL A 45 -1.27 22.60 -12.62
CA VAL A 45 -1.70 21.36 -13.27
C VAL A 45 -3.02 21.56 -13.98
N SER A 46 -3.27 20.77 -15.02
CA SER A 46 -4.53 20.73 -15.75
C SER A 46 -5.10 19.32 -15.73
N ARG A 47 -6.44 19.21 -15.71
CA ARG A 47 -7.10 17.91 -15.84
C ARG A 47 -7.20 17.56 -17.31
N ALA A 48 -6.63 16.42 -17.68
CA ALA A 48 -6.91 15.79 -18.95
C ALA A 48 -8.18 14.94 -18.83
N LEU A 49 -9.06 15.03 -19.82
CA LEU A 49 -10.20 14.12 -19.89
C LEU A 49 -9.68 12.75 -20.37
N PRO A 50 -10.06 11.65 -19.71
CA PRO A 50 -9.70 10.33 -20.18
C PRO A 50 -10.33 10.11 -21.56
N VAL A 51 -9.51 9.68 -22.51
CA VAL A 51 -10.00 9.26 -23.82
C VAL A 51 -10.50 7.82 -23.69
N SER A 52 -11.79 7.63 -23.88
CA SER A 52 -12.41 6.31 -23.86
C SER A 52 -13.17 6.09 -25.17
N ASP A 53 -12.86 5.00 -25.84
CA ASP A 53 -13.59 4.56 -27.05
C ASP A 53 -14.96 3.96 -26.71
N GLY A 54 -15.49 4.16 -25.56
CA GLY A 54 -16.78 3.62 -25.12
C GLY A 54 -16.78 2.08 -25.07
N PHE A 55 -17.33 1.53 -24.01
CA PHE A 55 -17.48 0.07 -23.87
C PHE A 55 -18.94 -0.32 -24.13
N ASP A 56 -19.18 -1.16 -25.13
CA ASP A 56 -20.50 -1.73 -25.37
C ASP A 56 -20.66 -3.04 -24.61
N ALA A 57 -21.31 -2.97 -23.44
CA ALA A 57 -21.57 -4.14 -22.60
C ALA A 57 -22.52 -5.16 -23.28
N SER A 58 -23.30 -4.76 -24.28
CA SER A 58 -24.20 -5.68 -24.99
C SER A 58 -23.47 -6.64 -25.92
N ALA A 59 -22.25 -6.30 -26.32
CA ALA A 59 -21.41 -7.12 -27.19
C ALA A 59 -20.76 -8.32 -26.49
N VAL A 60 -20.86 -8.42 -25.15
CA VAL A 60 -20.19 -9.49 -24.37
C VAL A 60 -21.21 -10.21 -23.48
N SER A 61 -21.30 -11.53 -23.59
CA SER A 61 -22.17 -12.33 -22.73
C SER A 61 -21.63 -12.47 -21.32
N LEU A 62 -22.49 -12.69 -20.33
CA LEU A 62 -22.06 -12.89 -18.94
C LEU A 62 -21.09 -14.05 -18.77
N PRO A 63 -21.30 -15.27 -19.36
CA PRO A 63 -20.33 -16.36 -19.27
C PRO A 63 -18.96 -15.99 -19.83
N GLU A 64 -18.93 -15.31 -20.97
CA GLU A 64 -17.69 -14.84 -21.59
C GLU A 64 -16.97 -13.82 -20.72
N SER A 65 -17.72 -12.89 -20.10
CA SER A 65 -17.16 -11.90 -19.17
C SER A 65 -16.52 -12.57 -17.97
N VAL A 66 -17.16 -13.58 -17.38
CA VAL A 66 -16.63 -14.35 -16.26
C VAL A 66 -15.33 -15.07 -16.65
N GLU A 67 -15.30 -15.74 -17.78
CA GLU A 67 -14.10 -16.43 -18.27
C GLU A 67 -12.95 -15.43 -18.50
N ARG A 68 -13.20 -14.34 -19.20
CA ARG A 68 -12.18 -13.30 -19.46
C ARG A 68 -11.62 -12.70 -18.18
N VAL A 69 -12.48 -12.40 -17.21
CA VAL A 69 -12.04 -11.81 -15.92
C VAL A 69 -11.22 -12.81 -15.11
N LEU A 70 -11.70 -14.07 -14.98
CA LEU A 70 -11.00 -15.08 -14.18
C LEU A 70 -9.66 -15.53 -14.80
N THR A 71 -9.52 -15.42 -16.11
CA THR A 71 -8.27 -15.76 -16.82
C THR A 71 -7.35 -14.56 -17.01
N PHE A 72 -7.83 -13.34 -16.71
CA PHE A 72 -7.02 -12.14 -16.84
C PHE A 72 -5.82 -12.18 -15.89
N PRO A 73 -4.58 -11.91 -16.35
CA PRO A 73 -3.37 -12.11 -15.55
C PRO A 73 -3.35 -11.39 -14.19
N ALA A 74 -4.00 -10.21 -14.10
CA ALA A 74 -4.10 -9.48 -12.84
C ALA A 74 -5.09 -10.10 -11.83
N VAL A 75 -6.01 -10.96 -12.28
CA VAL A 75 -7.06 -11.61 -11.47
C VAL A 75 -6.78 -13.09 -11.23
N ALA A 76 -6.20 -13.77 -12.23
CA ALA A 76 -5.91 -15.21 -12.19
C ALA A 76 -5.04 -15.61 -10.98
N SER A 77 -5.06 -16.91 -10.65
CA SER A 77 -4.33 -17.45 -9.50
C SER A 77 -2.86 -17.02 -9.45
N LYS A 78 -2.42 -16.61 -8.28
CA LYS A 78 -1.04 -16.24 -7.96
C LYS A 78 -0.34 -17.28 -7.08
N SER A 79 -0.90 -18.48 -6.96
CA SER A 79 -0.34 -19.58 -6.13
C SER A 79 1.12 -19.89 -6.48
N PHE A 80 1.52 -19.72 -7.75
CA PHE A 80 2.90 -19.92 -8.19
C PHE A 80 3.88 -18.94 -7.53
N LEU A 81 3.48 -17.69 -7.28
CA LEU A 81 4.32 -16.69 -6.61
C LEU A 81 4.60 -17.09 -5.16
N ILE A 82 3.61 -17.62 -4.46
CA ILE A 82 3.74 -18.10 -3.09
C ILE A 82 4.58 -19.38 -3.03
N THR A 83 4.52 -20.21 -4.08
CA THR A 83 5.28 -21.47 -4.15
C THR A 83 6.76 -21.23 -4.48
N ILE A 84 7.07 -20.24 -5.31
CA ILE A 84 8.44 -19.93 -5.75
C ILE A 84 9.16 -19.02 -4.74
N GLY A 85 8.43 -18.03 -4.19
CA GLY A 85 8.94 -17.08 -3.21
C GLY A 85 8.77 -17.55 -1.78
N ASP A 86 8.94 -16.63 -0.84
CA ASP A 86 8.75 -16.86 0.58
C ASP A 86 7.26 -17.00 0.90
N ARG A 87 6.85 -18.21 1.27
CA ARG A 87 5.47 -18.51 1.64
C ARG A 87 5.04 -17.82 2.93
N SER A 88 5.94 -17.76 3.89
CA SER A 88 5.73 -17.11 5.18
C SER A 88 6.98 -16.35 5.58
N VAL A 89 6.82 -15.07 5.83
CA VAL A 89 7.85 -14.22 6.43
C VAL A 89 7.50 -14.08 7.90
N THR A 90 8.47 -14.13 8.80
CA THR A 90 8.30 -14.24 10.26
C THR A 90 7.88 -15.65 10.71
N GLY A 91 8.17 -16.00 11.95
CA GLY A 91 7.86 -17.32 12.51
C GLY A 91 6.56 -17.40 13.31
N MET A 92 5.79 -16.31 13.38
CA MET A 92 4.62 -16.17 14.25
C MET A 92 3.31 -16.18 13.46
N VAL A 93 3.27 -16.92 12.37
CA VAL A 93 2.06 -17.03 11.52
C VAL A 93 0.99 -17.82 12.25
N SER A 94 -0.17 -17.22 12.47
CA SER A 94 -1.34 -17.86 13.07
C SER A 94 -2.12 -18.70 12.07
N ARG A 95 -2.15 -18.27 10.81
CA ARG A 95 -2.83 -18.92 9.71
C ARG A 95 -1.98 -18.90 8.46
N ASP A 96 -1.81 -20.06 7.84
CA ASP A 96 -1.10 -20.19 6.56
C ASP A 96 -1.83 -19.45 5.44
N GLN A 97 -1.08 -18.95 4.47
CA GLN A 97 -1.62 -18.27 3.29
C GLN A 97 -2.47 -19.21 2.41
N MET A 98 -2.08 -20.48 2.34
CA MET A 98 -2.83 -21.49 1.61
C MET A 98 -3.93 -22.06 2.51
N VAL A 99 -5.17 -21.86 2.12
CA VAL A 99 -6.36 -22.12 2.96
C VAL A 99 -7.00 -23.47 2.67
N GLY A 100 -7.63 -24.02 3.70
CA GLY A 100 -8.38 -25.26 3.63
C GLY A 100 -7.52 -26.53 3.63
N PRO A 101 -8.15 -27.73 3.69
CA PRO A 101 -7.44 -29.00 3.84
C PRO A 101 -6.58 -29.36 2.61
N TRP A 102 -6.94 -28.82 1.45
CA TRP A 102 -6.21 -29.05 0.20
C TRP A 102 -5.14 -27.98 -0.08
N GLN A 103 -5.10 -26.92 0.73
CA GLN A 103 -4.15 -25.81 0.57
C GLN A 103 -4.08 -25.24 -0.87
N VAL A 104 -5.23 -25.09 -1.49
CA VAL A 104 -5.33 -24.57 -2.87
C VAL A 104 -5.70 -23.09 -2.91
N PRO A 105 -6.75 -22.60 -2.21
CA PRO A 105 -7.06 -21.17 -2.21
C PRO A 105 -6.00 -20.39 -1.44
N VAL A 106 -5.69 -19.21 -1.95
CA VAL A 106 -4.80 -18.24 -1.29
C VAL A 106 -5.66 -17.26 -0.49
N ALA A 107 -5.33 -17.04 0.78
CA ALA A 107 -6.00 -16.05 1.60
C ALA A 107 -5.54 -14.64 1.26
N ASP A 108 -6.49 -13.69 1.20
CA ASP A 108 -6.21 -12.25 1.01
C ASP A 108 -5.98 -11.51 2.35
N CYS A 109 -5.99 -12.25 3.46
CA CYS A 109 -5.72 -11.74 4.80
C CYS A 109 -4.69 -12.63 5.50
N ALA A 110 -3.64 -12.02 6.01
CA ALA A 110 -2.64 -12.68 6.86
C ALA A 110 -2.91 -12.37 8.33
N VAL A 111 -2.65 -13.34 9.21
CA VAL A 111 -2.73 -13.14 10.65
C VAL A 111 -1.48 -13.68 11.32
N THR A 112 -0.85 -12.86 12.15
CA THR A 112 0.30 -13.23 12.96
C THR A 112 -0.01 -13.09 14.43
N THR A 113 0.65 -13.87 15.29
CA THR A 113 0.57 -13.72 16.76
C THR A 113 1.68 -12.80 17.25
N VAL A 114 1.41 -12.06 18.33
CA VAL A 114 2.38 -11.12 18.92
C VAL A 114 3.48 -11.88 19.67
N SER A 115 3.15 -13.01 20.32
CA SER A 115 4.11 -13.88 21.01
C SER A 115 3.55 -15.30 21.14
N LEU A 116 4.37 -16.23 21.64
CA LEU A 116 3.96 -17.61 21.91
C LEU A 116 3.07 -17.74 23.15
N ASP A 117 3.04 -16.74 24.01
CA ASP A 117 2.36 -16.77 25.31
C ASP A 117 1.05 -15.99 25.35
N THR A 118 0.59 -15.47 24.18
CA THR A 118 -0.63 -14.67 24.09
C THR A 118 -1.54 -15.15 22.97
N HIS A 119 -2.80 -14.81 23.09
CA HIS A 119 -3.82 -14.97 22.02
C HIS A 119 -4.01 -13.67 21.20
N LEU A 120 -3.20 -12.66 21.46
CA LEU A 120 -3.23 -11.43 20.69
C LEU A 120 -2.47 -11.61 19.36
N GLY A 121 -2.97 -10.97 18.34
CA GLY A 121 -2.39 -11.02 17.01
C GLY A 121 -2.65 -9.74 16.23
N GLU A 122 -2.16 -9.74 15.01
CA GLU A 122 -2.35 -8.67 14.05
C GLU A 122 -2.82 -9.26 12.72
N ALA A 123 -3.89 -8.69 12.19
CA ALA A 123 -4.38 -8.99 10.85
C ALA A 123 -3.81 -7.97 9.86
N MET A 124 -3.48 -8.45 8.68
CA MET A 124 -2.93 -7.63 7.58
C MET A 124 -3.59 -8.02 6.26
N ALA A 125 -3.92 -7.01 5.44
CA ALA A 125 -4.44 -7.22 4.09
C ALA A 125 -4.01 -6.08 3.18
N MET A 126 -4.18 -6.26 1.88
CA MET A 126 -3.86 -5.25 0.88
C MET A 126 -5.04 -4.99 -0.05
N GLY A 127 -5.04 -3.81 -0.67
CA GLY A 127 -5.96 -3.44 -1.73
C GLY A 127 -5.27 -2.57 -2.78
N GLU A 128 -5.64 -2.79 -4.05
CA GLU A 128 -5.08 -2.07 -5.20
C GLU A 128 -6.04 -2.17 -6.39
N ARG A 129 -6.25 -1.04 -7.09
CA ARG A 129 -7.09 -0.97 -8.29
C ARG A 129 -6.49 -0.07 -9.36
N THR A 130 -5.19 -0.19 -9.57
CA THR A 130 -4.41 0.67 -10.48
C THR A 130 -4.99 0.78 -11.90
N PRO A 131 -5.40 -0.30 -12.58
CA PRO A 131 -5.94 -0.16 -13.94
C PRO A 131 -7.17 0.75 -14.04
N LEU A 132 -7.97 0.86 -12.97
CA LEU A 132 -9.13 1.74 -12.95
C LEU A 132 -8.74 3.23 -12.96
N ALA A 133 -7.55 3.58 -12.48
CA ALA A 133 -7.07 4.96 -12.45
C ALA A 133 -6.87 5.56 -13.85
N LEU A 134 -6.75 4.73 -14.89
CA LEU A 134 -6.75 5.17 -16.28
C LEU A 134 -8.10 5.77 -16.72
N LEU A 135 -9.17 5.39 -16.03
CA LEU A 135 -10.53 5.85 -16.30
C LEU A 135 -10.99 6.89 -15.26
N ASP A 136 -10.75 6.59 -13.98
CA ASP A 136 -11.20 7.40 -12.84
C ASP A 136 -10.25 7.17 -11.63
N GLY A 137 -9.30 8.08 -11.42
CA GLY A 137 -8.36 8.02 -10.31
C GLY A 137 -9.04 8.01 -8.94
N PRO A 138 -9.98 8.94 -8.63
CA PRO A 138 -10.75 8.92 -7.41
C PRO A 138 -11.48 7.60 -7.12
N ALA A 139 -12.10 6.99 -8.14
CA ALA A 139 -12.76 5.70 -8.01
C ALA A 139 -11.74 4.59 -7.71
N SER A 140 -10.61 4.57 -8.42
CA SER A 140 -9.50 3.63 -8.17
C SER A 140 -9.02 3.71 -6.73
N GLY A 141 -8.80 4.92 -6.19
CA GLY A 141 -8.36 5.12 -4.81
C GLY A 141 -9.38 4.62 -3.79
N ARG A 142 -10.66 4.94 -3.95
CA ARG A 142 -11.72 4.44 -3.06
C ARG A 142 -11.83 2.91 -3.12
N MET A 143 -11.74 2.32 -4.30
CA MET A 143 -11.80 0.87 -4.46
C MET A 143 -10.59 0.16 -3.86
N ALA A 144 -9.38 0.73 -3.95
CA ALA A 144 -8.19 0.18 -3.30
C ALA A 144 -8.36 0.13 -1.76
N VAL A 145 -8.88 1.20 -1.16
CA VAL A 145 -9.20 1.22 0.28
C VAL A 145 -10.30 0.21 0.60
N ALA A 146 -11.37 0.16 -0.18
CA ALA A 146 -12.48 -0.78 0.03
C ALA A 146 -12.02 -2.24 -0.07
N GLU A 147 -11.15 -2.57 -1.01
CA GLU A 147 -10.57 -3.90 -1.16
C GLU A 147 -9.74 -4.29 0.06
N ALA A 148 -8.83 -3.41 0.53
CA ALA A 148 -8.05 -3.67 1.73
C ALA A 148 -8.95 -3.93 2.96
N ILE A 149 -10.04 -3.15 3.10
CA ILE A 149 -11.02 -3.34 4.17
C ILE A 149 -11.75 -4.68 4.03
N THR A 150 -12.28 -4.99 2.85
CA THR A 150 -13.03 -6.25 2.65
C THR A 150 -12.14 -7.48 2.83
N ASN A 151 -10.89 -7.41 2.42
CA ASN A 151 -9.92 -8.49 2.62
C ASN A 151 -9.59 -8.69 4.11
N ILE A 152 -9.35 -7.61 4.86
CA ILE A 152 -8.99 -7.74 6.28
C ILE A 152 -10.16 -8.20 7.15
N LEU A 153 -11.40 -8.02 6.71
CA LEU A 153 -12.61 -8.53 7.41
C LEU A 153 -12.70 -10.06 7.41
N ALA A 154 -11.83 -10.77 6.71
CA ALA A 154 -11.66 -12.22 6.89
C ALA A 154 -11.07 -12.58 8.27
N ALA A 155 -10.52 -11.62 9.00
CA ALA A 155 -10.11 -11.73 10.40
C ALA A 155 -11.19 -11.13 11.33
N PRO A 156 -11.29 -11.57 12.60
CA PRO A 156 -12.30 -11.08 13.54
C PRO A 156 -11.94 -9.71 14.11
N ILE A 157 -12.14 -8.67 13.30
CA ILE A 157 -11.94 -7.27 13.69
C ILE A 157 -13.20 -6.76 14.36
N GLU A 158 -13.08 -6.12 15.51
CA GLU A 158 -14.22 -5.68 16.32
C GLU A 158 -14.86 -4.40 15.76
N SER A 159 -14.04 -3.48 15.22
CA SER A 159 -14.50 -2.20 14.70
C SER A 159 -13.69 -1.74 13.50
N LEU A 160 -14.32 -1.05 12.55
CA LEU A 160 -13.63 -0.39 11.45
C LEU A 160 -12.60 0.66 11.95
N SER A 161 -12.86 1.29 13.10
CA SER A 161 -11.93 2.25 13.71
C SER A 161 -10.61 1.64 14.18
N ASP A 162 -10.56 0.32 14.35
CA ASP A 162 -9.35 -0.41 14.73
C ASP A 162 -8.40 -0.57 13.54
N ILE A 163 -8.93 -0.49 12.32
CA ILE A 163 -8.14 -0.58 11.10
C ILE A 163 -7.29 0.68 10.94
N LYS A 164 -5.99 0.48 10.75
CA LYS A 164 -5.04 1.52 10.36
C LYS A 164 -4.49 1.19 8.97
N LEU A 165 -4.38 2.22 8.15
CA LEU A 165 -3.93 2.06 6.77
C LEU A 165 -2.53 2.62 6.58
N SER A 166 -1.76 1.98 5.72
CA SER A 166 -0.56 2.55 5.10
C SER A 166 -0.85 2.73 3.62
N ALA A 167 -0.60 3.93 3.10
CA ALA A 167 -0.87 4.27 1.71
C ALA A 167 0.44 4.47 0.93
N ASN A 168 0.61 3.71 -0.15
CA ASN A 168 1.73 3.87 -1.07
C ASN A 168 1.21 4.50 -2.37
N TRP A 169 1.55 5.78 -2.56
CA TRP A 169 1.18 6.57 -3.72
C TRP A 169 2.27 6.54 -4.77
N MET A 170 1.90 6.26 -6.01
CA MET A 170 2.82 6.23 -7.13
C MET A 170 2.27 7.06 -8.28
N CYS A 171 3.12 7.90 -8.88
CA CYS A 171 2.74 8.82 -9.94
C CYS A 171 3.96 9.19 -10.78
N ALA A 172 3.77 9.40 -12.07
CA ALA A 172 4.74 10.07 -12.93
C ALA A 172 4.56 11.60 -12.78
N ALA A 173 5.03 12.15 -11.64
CA ALA A 173 4.82 13.55 -11.32
C ALA A 173 5.42 14.49 -12.38
N GLY A 174 4.66 15.49 -12.80
CA GLY A 174 5.02 16.40 -13.90
C GLY A 174 4.69 15.87 -15.29
N PHE A 175 4.17 14.65 -15.42
CA PHE A 175 3.62 14.15 -16.66
C PHE A 175 2.18 14.66 -16.84
N GLU A 176 1.79 14.91 -18.08
CA GLU A 176 0.53 15.60 -18.41
C GLU A 176 -0.70 14.87 -17.83
N GLY A 177 -1.44 15.56 -16.99
CA GLY A 177 -2.66 15.09 -16.35
C GLY A 177 -2.47 14.30 -15.06
N ASP A 178 -1.34 13.63 -14.85
CA ASP A 178 -1.12 12.73 -13.71
C ASP A 178 -1.09 13.45 -12.36
N ASP A 179 -0.51 14.65 -12.29
CA ASP A 179 -0.51 15.45 -11.06
C ASP A 179 -1.94 15.81 -10.61
N ALA A 180 -2.84 16.09 -11.55
CA ALA A 180 -4.24 16.39 -11.26
C ALA A 180 -5.00 15.13 -10.81
N ILE A 181 -4.78 14.01 -11.47
CA ILE A 181 -5.37 12.70 -11.10
C ILE A 181 -4.91 12.32 -9.69
N LEU A 182 -3.62 12.47 -9.39
CA LEU A 182 -3.09 12.20 -8.06
C LEU A 182 -3.77 13.08 -7.00
N TYR A 183 -3.86 14.40 -7.23
CA TYR A 183 -4.51 15.32 -6.29
C TYR A 183 -5.97 14.94 -6.03
N ASP A 184 -6.74 14.68 -7.09
CA ASP A 184 -8.16 14.32 -6.98
C ASP A 184 -8.32 12.96 -6.26
N THR A 185 -7.44 12.00 -6.51
CA THR A 185 -7.44 10.70 -5.85
C THR A 185 -7.12 10.82 -4.35
N VAL A 186 -6.09 11.61 -4.01
CA VAL A 186 -5.72 11.87 -2.60
C VAL A 186 -6.87 12.58 -1.87
N ALA A 187 -7.51 13.55 -2.51
CA ALA A 187 -8.65 14.25 -1.93
C ALA A 187 -9.84 13.31 -1.68
N ALA A 188 -10.17 12.47 -2.67
CA ALA A 188 -11.27 11.50 -2.55
C ALA A 188 -11.04 10.47 -1.42
N VAL A 189 -9.81 10.02 -1.24
CA VAL A 189 -9.46 9.05 -0.20
C VAL A 189 -9.30 9.72 1.16
N GLY A 190 -8.45 10.74 1.24
CA GLY A 190 -8.01 11.29 2.52
C GLY A 190 -8.93 12.35 3.11
N ARG A 191 -9.69 13.08 2.28
CA ARG A 191 -10.61 14.12 2.73
C ARG A 191 -12.04 13.62 2.89
N ASP A 192 -12.47 12.71 2.01
CA ASP A 192 -13.87 12.31 1.92
C ASP A 192 -14.08 10.87 2.44
N PHE A 193 -13.43 9.88 1.84
CA PHE A 193 -13.77 8.47 2.05
C PHE A 193 -13.30 7.93 3.41
N CYS A 194 -12.02 8.06 3.74
CA CYS A 194 -11.49 7.56 5.02
C CYS A 194 -12.11 8.25 6.25
N PRO A 195 -12.29 9.59 6.26
CA PRO A 195 -13.00 10.25 7.35
C PRO A 195 -14.46 9.78 7.52
N ALA A 196 -15.19 9.56 6.41
CA ALA A 196 -16.56 9.06 6.46
C ALA A 196 -16.65 7.64 7.06
N LEU A 197 -15.61 6.83 6.93
CA LEU A 197 -15.51 5.50 7.53
C LEU A 197 -14.92 5.50 8.96
N GLY A 198 -14.40 6.64 9.43
CA GLY A 198 -13.68 6.72 10.71
C GLY A 198 -12.32 6.00 10.70
N ILE A 199 -11.72 5.81 9.51
CA ILE A 199 -10.45 5.14 9.31
C ILE A 199 -9.35 6.16 9.04
N THR A 200 -8.13 5.89 9.51
CA THR A 200 -6.98 6.78 9.35
C THR A 200 -5.87 6.15 8.51
N ILE A 201 -5.10 7.02 7.85
CA ILE A 201 -3.87 6.68 7.13
C ILE A 201 -2.71 7.38 7.85
N PRO A 202 -2.19 6.81 8.96
CA PRO A 202 -1.14 7.46 9.75
C PRO A 202 0.23 7.42 9.08
N VAL A 203 0.45 6.54 8.12
CA VAL A 203 1.74 6.33 7.47
C VAL A 203 1.55 5.99 5.99
N GLY A 204 2.58 6.26 5.21
CA GLY A 204 2.61 5.95 3.80
C GLY A 204 3.92 6.42 3.18
N LYS A 205 4.03 6.26 1.88
CA LYS A 205 5.15 6.78 1.10
C LYS A 205 4.70 7.19 -0.29
N ASP A 206 5.51 8.00 -0.93
CA ASP A 206 5.28 8.51 -2.27
C ASP A 206 6.42 8.07 -3.20
N SER A 207 6.06 7.63 -4.40
CA SER A 207 6.98 7.34 -5.49
C SER A 207 6.56 8.17 -6.70
N MET A 208 7.23 9.32 -6.90
CA MET A 208 6.79 10.32 -7.87
C MET A 208 7.53 10.24 -9.22
N SER A 209 8.41 9.27 -9.40
CA SER A 209 9.22 9.09 -10.62
C SER A 209 8.81 7.85 -11.42
N MET A 210 7.51 7.64 -11.61
CA MET A 210 6.96 6.42 -12.21
C MET A 210 6.94 6.47 -13.75
N ARG A 211 8.02 6.98 -14.34
CA ARG A 211 8.26 6.98 -15.78
C ARG A 211 9.66 6.54 -16.10
N THR A 212 9.81 5.55 -16.97
CA THR A 212 11.10 5.09 -17.49
C THR A 212 11.23 5.55 -18.93
N VAL A 213 12.39 6.10 -19.27
CA VAL A 213 12.75 6.51 -20.63
C VAL A 213 14.06 5.83 -21.02
N TRP A 214 14.16 5.39 -22.28
CA TRP A 214 15.37 4.78 -22.82
C TRP A 214 15.47 5.04 -24.32
N GLN A 215 16.58 4.70 -24.91
CA GLN A 215 16.77 4.71 -26.36
C GLN A 215 16.87 3.28 -26.87
N GLU A 216 16.16 2.99 -27.95
CA GLU A 216 16.17 1.72 -28.65
C GLU A 216 16.23 1.98 -30.14
N GLU A 217 17.27 1.44 -30.80
CA GLU A 217 17.50 1.62 -32.24
C GLU A 217 17.55 3.10 -32.70
N GLY A 218 17.99 4.01 -31.80
CA GLY A 218 18.07 5.45 -32.07
C GLY A 218 16.76 6.21 -31.88
N GLU A 219 15.70 5.55 -31.42
CA GLU A 219 14.41 6.17 -31.07
C GLU A 219 14.26 6.28 -29.55
N ASP A 220 13.70 7.40 -29.11
CA ASP A 220 13.32 7.57 -27.70
C ASP A 220 12.09 6.73 -27.37
N ARG A 221 12.20 5.89 -26.35
CA ARG A 221 11.12 5.06 -25.83
C ARG A 221 10.78 5.49 -24.41
N ALA A 222 9.54 5.34 -24.03
CA ALA A 222 9.09 5.61 -22.66
C ALA A 222 7.96 4.69 -22.25
N VAL A 223 7.93 4.34 -20.95
CA VAL A 223 6.81 3.74 -20.26
C VAL A 223 6.44 4.61 -19.08
N THR A 224 5.19 5.00 -19.00
CA THR A 224 4.63 5.78 -17.89
C THR A 224 3.60 4.92 -17.16
N ALA A 225 3.82 4.66 -15.88
CA ALA A 225 2.85 3.94 -15.07
C ALA A 225 1.65 4.86 -14.75
N PRO A 226 0.42 4.36 -14.73
CA PRO A 226 -0.73 5.14 -14.28
C PRO A 226 -0.58 5.52 -12.79
N VAL A 227 -1.32 6.54 -12.36
CA VAL A 227 -1.44 6.84 -10.93
C VAL A 227 -1.91 5.60 -10.20
N SER A 228 -1.19 5.23 -9.15
CA SER A 228 -1.44 4.00 -8.41
C SER A 228 -1.54 4.28 -6.93
N LEU A 229 -2.49 3.62 -6.27
CA LEU A 229 -2.59 3.57 -4.82
C LEU A 229 -2.59 2.11 -4.38
N ILE A 230 -1.57 1.74 -3.60
CA ILE A 230 -1.54 0.45 -2.90
C ILE A 230 -1.77 0.72 -1.42
N VAL A 231 -2.78 0.08 -0.86
CA VAL A 231 -3.18 0.23 0.54
C VAL A 231 -2.86 -1.05 1.28
N SER A 232 -2.14 -0.93 2.40
CA SER A 232 -2.00 -2.00 3.38
C SER A 232 -2.86 -1.67 4.59
N ALA A 233 -3.69 -2.61 5.01
CA ALA A 233 -4.55 -2.50 6.18
C ALA A 233 -4.01 -3.36 7.31
N PHE A 234 -4.05 -2.85 8.53
CA PHE A 234 -3.61 -3.51 9.76
C PHE A 234 -4.68 -3.35 10.82
N ALA A 235 -4.92 -4.40 11.60
CA ALA A 235 -5.82 -4.34 12.75
C ALA A 235 -5.40 -5.33 13.83
N PRO A 236 -5.51 -4.99 15.13
CA PRO A 236 -5.33 -5.94 16.20
C PRO A 236 -6.44 -6.97 16.18
N VAL A 237 -6.12 -8.22 16.48
CA VAL A 237 -7.08 -9.32 16.59
C VAL A 237 -6.79 -10.18 17.81
N SER A 238 -7.81 -10.84 18.34
CA SER A 238 -7.65 -11.85 19.37
C SER A 238 -7.76 -13.25 18.78
N TYR A 239 -6.74 -14.06 18.97
CA TYR A 239 -6.65 -15.42 18.45
C TYR A 239 -7.78 -16.37 18.94
N THR A 240 -8.37 -16.11 20.10
CA THR A 240 -9.45 -16.91 20.65
C THR A 240 -10.67 -16.98 19.70
N HIS A 241 -10.90 -15.96 18.90
CA HIS A 241 -11.99 -15.91 17.93
C HIS A 241 -11.68 -16.70 16.65
N LEU A 242 -10.40 -16.87 16.27
CA LEU A 242 -10.00 -17.62 15.09
C LEU A 242 -10.16 -19.14 15.28
N ARG A 243 -9.91 -19.66 16.49
CA ARG A 243 -10.07 -21.08 16.80
C ARG A 243 -11.52 -21.56 16.76
N ALA A 244 -12.48 -20.72 17.05
CA ALA A 244 -13.90 -21.09 17.03
C ALA A 244 -14.41 -21.43 15.63
N HIS A 245 -13.78 -20.89 14.58
CA HIS A 245 -14.13 -21.18 13.19
C HIS A 245 -13.41 -22.40 12.62
N GLU A 246 -12.24 -22.75 13.14
CA GLU A 246 -11.49 -23.93 12.69
C GLU A 246 -12.02 -25.23 13.27
N THR A 247 -12.65 -25.20 14.45
CA THR A 247 -13.24 -26.38 15.08
C THR A 247 -14.61 -26.79 14.51
N ALA A 248 -15.22 -25.96 13.68
CA ALA A 248 -16.48 -26.27 13.00
C ALA A 248 -16.33 -27.09 11.70
N THR A 249 -15.12 -27.51 11.35
CA THR A 249 -14.82 -28.20 10.08
C THR A 249 -14.39 -29.67 10.29
N TYR A 250 -14.84 -30.31 11.38
CA TYR A 250 -14.72 -31.75 11.59
C TYR A 250 -16.10 -32.40 11.59
#